data_52564cd074029721e39b5232aa03b8b6
#
_entry.id   52564cd074029721e39b5232aa03b8b6
#
_cell.length_a   1.000
_cell.length_b   1.000
_cell.length_c   1.000
_cell.angle_alpha   90.00
_cell.angle_beta   90.00
_cell.angle_gamma   90.00
#
_symmetry.space_group_name_H-M   'P 1'
#
loop_
_entity.id
_entity.type
_entity.pdbx_description
1 polymer ?
#
loop_
_entity_poly.entity_id
_entity_poly.type
_entity_poly.pdbx_seq_one_letter_code
_entity_poly.pdbx_strand_id
1 'polypeptide(L)'
;MTLNELFKNTTYDDTLFSDEAKSAVSVRIFMKAVRGNEVPYITCAIRDKEIKLTPEEAVRQLYIYKLMNEYGYTANRIQLETPIHFGREVKRADIAIMDKDRPMVPYIIVELKKPKLTDGKEQLKSYCNATGAPIGVWTNGEQISCYNRKDPNFFEEISDIPKATQKLSDIINEKFTYEDLKRKDKISTQKKSLRSLIKEME
;
A
#
# COMPACT_ATOMS: atom_id res chain seq x y z
N MET A 1 -20.35 4.41 12.77
CA MET A 1 -19.53 3.23 12.46
C MET A 1 -18.06 3.63 12.51
N THR A 2 -17.24 2.88 13.21
CA THR A 2 -15.78 3.09 13.32
C THR A 2 -15.04 2.07 12.47
N LEU A 3 -13.73 2.31 12.21
CA LEU A 3 -12.87 1.32 11.55
C LEU A 3 -12.88 -0.01 12.31
N ASN A 4 -12.85 0.02 13.64
CA ASN A 4 -12.91 -1.18 14.45
C ASN A 4 -14.21 -1.98 14.26
N GLU A 5 -15.34 -1.31 14.04
CA GLU A 5 -16.61 -1.98 13.72
C GLU A 5 -16.60 -2.59 12.33
N LEU A 6 -15.98 -1.91 11.35
CA LEU A 6 -15.83 -2.42 9.99
C LEU A 6 -14.99 -3.71 9.97
N PHE A 7 -13.94 -3.77 10.81
CA PHE A 7 -13.02 -4.91 10.89
C PHE A 7 -13.40 -5.95 11.95
N LYS A 8 -14.43 -5.72 12.78
CA LYS A 8 -14.84 -6.60 13.91
C LYS A 8 -15.10 -8.07 13.54
N ASN A 9 -15.50 -8.34 12.31
CA ASN A 9 -15.71 -9.70 11.81
C ASN A 9 -14.48 -10.30 11.11
N THR A 10 -13.38 -9.59 11.13
CA THR A 10 -12.09 -10.04 10.60
C THR A 10 -11.11 -10.08 11.78
N THR A 11 -10.37 -11.16 11.96
CA THR A 11 -9.19 -11.19 12.84
C THR A 11 -8.10 -10.33 12.21
N TYR A 12 -8.35 -9.03 12.10
CA TYR A 12 -7.50 -8.06 11.43
C TYR A 12 -6.46 -7.55 12.44
N ASP A 13 -5.21 -7.84 12.15
CA ASP A 13 -4.09 -7.27 12.89
C ASP A 13 -3.71 -5.94 12.22
N ASP A 14 -4.19 -4.84 12.77
CA ASP A 14 -4.03 -3.50 12.21
C ASP A 14 -2.74 -2.79 12.65
N THR A 15 -1.73 -3.54 13.09
CA THR A 15 -0.45 -3.01 13.58
C THR A 15 0.37 -2.28 12.53
N LEU A 16 0.01 -2.42 11.25
CA LEU A 16 0.66 -1.68 10.15
C LEU A 16 0.39 -0.16 10.20
N PHE A 17 -0.69 0.26 10.85
CA PHE A 17 -1.12 1.65 10.91
C PHE A 17 -1.13 2.19 12.34
N SER A 18 -0.67 3.42 12.50
CA SER A 18 -0.67 4.10 13.81
C SER A 18 -2.08 4.44 14.28
N ASP A 19 -2.24 4.67 15.59
CA ASP A 19 -3.53 5.08 16.16
C ASP A 19 -3.97 6.46 15.65
N GLU A 20 -3.00 7.35 15.34
CA GLU A 20 -3.25 8.63 14.70
C GLU A 20 -3.83 8.45 13.30
N ALA A 21 -3.29 7.51 12.51
CA ALA A 21 -3.82 7.18 11.18
C ALA A 21 -5.27 6.67 11.28
N LYS A 22 -5.53 5.75 12.21
CA LYS A 22 -6.87 5.19 12.45
C LYS A 22 -7.85 6.28 12.88
N SER A 23 -7.45 7.16 13.78
CA SER A 23 -8.27 8.29 14.25
C SER A 23 -8.57 9.26 13.11
N ALA A 24 -7.55 9.69 12.36
CA ALA A 24 -7.70 10.62 11.24
C ALA A 24 -8.56 10.06 10.09
N VAL A 25 -8.54 8.75 9.87
CA VAL A 25 -9.41 8.11 8.89
C VAL A 25 -10.82 7.98 9.43
N SER A 26 -10.99 7.61 10.71
CA SER A 26 -12.29 7.40 11.35
C SER A 26 -13.19 8.65 11.35
N VAL A 27 -12.63 9.83 11.57
CA VAL A 27 -13.41 11.09 11.58
C VAL A 27 -14.02 11.45 10.22
N ARG A 28 -13.56 10.84 9.14
CA ARG A 28 -14.09 11.03 7.79
C ARG A 28 -15.16 10.01 7.39
N ILE A 29 -15.47 9.05 8.28
CA ILE A 29 -16.50 8.03 8.06
C ILE A 29 -17.86 8.58 8.49
N PHE A 30 -18.87 8.36 7.65
CA PHE A 30 -20.24 8.74 7.94
C PHE A 30 -21.23 7.72 7.38
N MET A 31 -22.46 7.74 7.87
CA MET A 31 -23.53 6.88 7.36
C MET A 31 -24.34 7.65 6.32
N LYS A 32 -24.75 6.96 5.26
CA LYS A 32 -25.57 7.52 4.18
C LYS A 32 -26.74 6.58 3.89
N ALA A 33 -27.94 7.13 3.85
CA ALA A 33 -29.13 6.37 3.46
C ALA A 33 -29.10 6.05 1.96
N VAL A 34 -29.03 4.79 1.59
CA VAL A 34 -29.06 4.30 0.22
C VAL A 34 -30.16 3.27 0.07
N ARG A 35 -31.20 3.59 -0.70
CA ARG A 35 -32.36 2.71 -0.91
C ARG A 35 -32.98 2.20 0.41
N GLY A 36 -33.08 3.07 1.41
CA GLY A 36 -33.67 2.76 2.72
C GLY A 36 -32.74 2.05 3.71
N ASN A 37 -31.49 1.78 3.34
CA ASN A 37 -30.49 1.19 4.23
C ASN A 37 -29.39 2.19 4.56
N GLU A 38 -28.92 2.16 5.81
CA GLU A 38 -27.75 2.92 6.25
C GLU A 38 -26.48 2.20 5.76
N VAL A 39 -25.71 2.89 4.92
CA VAL A 39 -24.47 2.36 4.31
C VAL A 39 -23.31 3.26 4.73
N PRO A 40 -22.16 2.70 5.16
CA PRO A 40 -21.00 3.48 5.52
C PRO A 40 -20.31 4.05 4.27
N TYR A 41 -19.95 5.32 4.36
CA TYR A 41 -19.17 6.08 3.37
C TYR A 41 -17.99 6.76 4.04
N ILE A 42 -17.02 7.15 3.24
CA ILE A 42 -15.87 7.94 3.66
C ILE A 42 -15.60 9.04 2.62
N THR A 43 -15.18 10.21 3.09
CA THR A 43 -14.66 11.24 2.20
C THR A 43 -13.20 10.91 1.86
N CYS A 44 -12.92 10.68 0.58
CA CYS A 44 -11.57 10.33 0.11
C CYS A 44 -10.60 11.50 0.26
N ALA A 45 -9.45 11.27 0.90
CA ALA A 45 -8.45 12.30 1.16
C ALA A 45 -7.82 12.93 -0.09
N ILE A 46 -7.81 12.20 -1.21
CA ILE A 46 -7.17 12.66 -2.46
C ILE A 46 -8.19 13.22 -3.45
N ARG A 47 -9.38 12.60 -3.55
CA ARG A 47 -10.38 12.96 -4.57
C ARG A 47 -11.42 13.95 -4.05
N ASP A 48 -11.48 14.17 -2.74
CA ASP A 48 -12.52 14.95 -2.06
C ASP A 48 -13.95 14.53 -2.46
N LYS A 49 -14.15 13.21 -2.55
CA LYS A 49 -15.41 12.57 -2.96
C LYS A 49 -15.86 11.55 -1.94
N GLU A 50 -17.17 11.43 -1.79
CA GLU A 50 -17.79 10.38 -0.98
C GLU A 50 -17.66 9.02 -1.68
N ILE A 51 -17.06 8.07 -1.02
CA ILE A 51 -16.86 6.70 -1.51
C ILE A 51 -17.48 5.74 -0.52
N LYS A 52 -18.17 4.72 -1.02
CA LYS A 52 -18.69 3.64 -0.17
C LYS A 52 -17.53 2.99 0.58
N LEU A 53 -17.64 2.92 1.90
CA LEU A 53 -16.61 2.33 2.74
C LEU A 53 -16.72 0.80 2.70
N THR A 54 -15.67 0.18 2.18
CA THR A 54 -15.43 -1.27 2.22
C THR A 54 -14.14 -1.54 2.99
N PRO A 55 -13.86 -2.77 3.44
CA PRO A 55 -12.59 -3.10 4.09
C PRO A 55 -11.37 -2.73 3.23
N GLU A 56 -11.42 -2.92 1.92
CA GLU A 56 -10.35 -2.52 0.99
C GLU A 56 -10.19 -1.00 0.90
N GLU A 57 -11.32 -0.26 0.83
CA GLU A 57 -11.26 1.21 0.83
C GLU A 57 -10.74 1.75 2.16
N ALA A 58 -11.05 1.11 3.29
CA ALA A 58 -10.47 1.48 4.57
C ALA A 58 -8.94 1.31 4.59
N VAL A 59 -8.43 0.19 4.08
CA VAL A 59 -6.98 -0.04 3.90
C VAL A 59 -6.38 1.03 2.98
N ARG A 60 -7.07 1.37 1.87
CA ARG A 60 -6.63 2.44 0.95
C ARG A 60 -6.49 3.78 1.65
N GLN A 61 -7.49 4.20 2.43
CA GLN A 61 -7.47 5.49 3.13
C GLN A 61 -6.42 5.53 4.25
N LEU A 62 -6.20 4.44 4.95
CA LEU A 62 -5.14 4.29 5.96
C LEU A 62 -3.75 4.37 5.29
N TYR A 63 -3.58 3.70 4.15
CA TYR A 63 -2.31 3.74 3.43
C TYR A 63 -2.04 5.12 2.80
N ILE A 64 -3.06 5.81 2.30
CA ILE A 64 -2.95 7.21 1.85
C ILE A 64 -2.49 8.11 3.01
N TYR A 65 -3.08 7.96 4.19
CA TYR A 65 -2.65 8.70 5.38
C TYR A 65 -1.16 8.46 5.66
N LYS A 66 -0.74 7.21 5.65
CA LYS A 66 0.66 6.82 5.85
C LYS A 66 1.58 7.44 4.81
N LEU A 67 1.22 7.39 3.53
CA LEU A 67 1.99 8.02 2.44
C LEU A 67 2.16 9.52 2.63
N MET A 68 1.12 10.22 3.06
CA MET A 68 1.17 11.67 3.22
C MET A 68 1.88 12.11 4.51
N ASN A 69 1.61 11.44 5.63
CA ASN A 69 2.04 11.93 6.95
C ASN A 69 3.33 11.27 7.46
N GLU A 70 3.58 9.99 7.10
CA GLU A 70 4.79 9.28 7.52
C GLU A 70 5.89 9.34 6.45
N TYR A 71 5.52 9.23 5.16
CA TYR A 71 6.47 9.29 4.05
C TYR A 71 6.61 10.70 3.43
N GLY A 72 5.68 11.62 3.71
CA GLY A 72 5.75 13.01 3.26
C GLY A 72 5.39 13.25 1.80
N TYR A 73 4.71 12.30 1.14
CA TYR A 73 4.23 12.50 -0.23
C TYR A 73 3.06 13.47 -0.27
N THR A 74 3.14 14.49 -1.12
CA THR A 74 2.07 15.49 -1.27
C THR A 74 0.89 14.93 -2.08
N ALA A 75 -0.32 15.37 -1.76
CA ALA A 75 -1.55 14.88 -2.40
C ALA A 75 -1.55 15.00 -3.93
N ASN A 76 -0.92 16.03 -4.49
CA ASN A 76 -0.82 16.23 -5.95
C ASN A 76 0.08 15.20 -6.65
N ARG A 77 0.90 14.45 -5.90
CA ARG A 77 1.69 13.34 -6.43
C ARG A 77 0.98 11.99 -6.33
N ILE A 78 -0.13 11.91 -5.59
CA ILE A 78 -0.87 10.68 -5.37
C ILE A 78 -2.05 10.62 -6.35
N GLN A 79 -2.09 9.60 -7.17
CA GLN A 79 -3.20 9.29 -8.06
C GLN A 79 -3.85 7.97 -7.64
N LEU A 80 -5.17 7.91 -7.74
CA LEU A 80 -5.95 6.72 -7.39
C LEU A 80 -6.61 6.14 -8.63
N GLU A 81 -6.71 4.81 -8.67
CA GLU A 81 -7.30 4.09 -9.80
C GLU A 81 -6.64 4.47 -11.13
N THR A 82 -5.31 4.55 -11.10
CA THR A 82 -4.52 4.98 -12.26
C THR A 82 -4.61 3.96 -13.39
N PRO A 83 -5.07 4.34 -14.60
CA PRO A 83 -5.17 3.41 -15.70
C PRO A 83 -3.80 2.95 -16.19
N ILE A 84 -3.66 1.65 -16.41
CA ILE A 84 -2.46 1.01 -16.94
C ILE A 84 -2.87 0.22 -18.18
N HIS A 85 -2.21 0.50 -19.29
CA HIS A 85 -2.54 -0.09 -20.58
C HIS A 85 -1.68 -1.33 -20.88
N PHE A 86 -2.34 -2.43 -21.20
CA PHE A 86 -1.77 -3.69 -21.69
C PHE A 86 -2.30 -3.96 -23.09
N GLY A 87 -1.77 -3.24 -24.08
CA GLY A 87 -2.33 -3.24 -25.42
C GLY A 87 -3.76 -2.68 -25.42
N ARG A 88 -4.77 -3.51 -25.67
CA ARG A 88 -6.19 -3.11 -25.66
C ARG A 88 -6.85 -3.22 -24.28
N GLU A 89 -6.26 -3.96 -23.37
CA GLU A 89 -6.76 -4.10 -22.00
C GLU A 89 -6.31 -2.92 -21.14
N VAL A 90 -7.22 -2.39 -20.34
CA VAL A 90 -6.92 -1.35 -19.36
C VAL A 90 -7.23 -1.88 -17.98
N LYS A 91 -6.20 -1.99 -17.15
CA LYS A 91 -6.31 -2.28 -15.71
C LYS A 91 -6.09 -0.99 -14.91
N ARG A 92 -6.28 -1.05 -13.59
CA ARG A 92 -6.10 0.12 -12.73
C ARG A 92 -5.26 -0.25 -11.53
N ALA A 93 -4.21 0.53 -11.30
CA ALA A 93 -3.48 0.48 -10.05
C ALA A 93 -4.25 1.22 -8.96
N ASP A 94 -4.32 0.67 -7.77
CA ASP A 94 -5.04 1.26 -6.64
C ASP A 94 -4.52 2.65 -6.29
N ILE A 95 -3.19 2.76 -6.12
CA ILE A 95 -2.50 4.03 -5.89
C ILE A 95 -1.25 4.09 -6.77
N ALA A 96 -1.00 5.24 -7.38
CA ALA A 96 0.26 5.58 -8.01
C ALA A 96 0.83 6.85 -7.37
N ILE A 97 2.09 6.83 -6.99
CA ILE A 97 2.83 8.02 -6.58
C ILE A 97 3.66 8.45 -7.79
N MET A 98 3.43 9.66 -8.25
CA MET A 98 4.09 10.19 -9.43
C MET A 98 5.49 10.70 -9.10
N ASP A 99 6.40 10.60 -10.06
CA ASP A 99 7.77 11.12 -9.95
C ASP A 99 7.75 12.63 -9.71
N LYS A 100 8.66 13.12 -8.87
CA LYS A 100 8.71 14.54 -8.49
C LYS A 100 9.03 15.44 -9.68
N ASP A 101 9.95 15.01 -10.53
CA ASP A 101 10.48 15.79 -11.64
C ASP A 101 9.75 15.46 -12.96
N ARG A 102 9.00 14.35 -12.99
CA ARG A 102 8.24 13.86 -14.14
C ARG A 102 6.82 13.49 -13.70
N PRO A 103 5.92 14.47 -13.52
CA PRO A 103 4.60 14.27 -12.87
C PRO A 103 3.64 13.33 -13.62
N MET A 104 3.98 12.91 -14.84
CA MET A 104 3.21 11.93 -15.61
C MET A 104 3.80 10.52 -15.55
N VAL A 105 4.93 10.33 -14.84
CA VAL A 105 5.63 9.05 -14.75
C VAL A 105 5.43 8.48 -13.34
N PRO A 106 4.87 7.28 -13.20
CA PRO A 106 4.77 6.62 -11.90
C PRO A 106 6.15 6.29 -11.32
N TYR A 107 6.33 6.66 -10.06
CA TYR A 107 7.52 6.35 -9.26
C TYR A 107 7.27 5.13 -8.36
N ILE A 108 6.09 5.07 -7.74
CA ILE A 108 5.68 3.94 -6.92
C ILE A 108 4.28 3.50 -7.36
N ILE A 109 4.09 2.21 -7.57
CA ILE A 109 2.77 1.60 -7.74
C ILE A 109 2.42 0.83 -6.48
N VAL A 110 1.21 1.01 -5.99
CA VAL A 110 0.67 0.28 -4.83
C VAL A 110 -0.54 -0.54 -5.27
N GLU A 111 -0.51 -1.81 -4.94
CA GLU A 111 -1.62 -2.75 -5.07
C GLU A 111 -2.15 -3.06 -3.67
N LEU A 112 -3.44 -2.82 -3.47
CA LEU A 112 -4.12 -3.04 -2.21
C LEU A 112 -5.00 -4.27 -2.29
N LYS A 113 -5.12 -4.95 -1.17
CA LYS A 113 -6.07 -6.05 -1.01
C LYS A 113 -6.85 -5.85 0.29
N LYS A 114 -8.05 -6.40 0.33
CA LYS A 114 -8.77 -6.49 1.61
C LYS A 114 -8.02 -7.40 2.56
N PRO A 115 -8.18 -7.22 3.86
CA PRO A 115 -7.54 -8.07 4.88
C PRO A 115 -7.65 -9.56 4.57
N LYS A 116 -6.59 -10.31 4.91
CA LYS A 116 -6.40 -11.77 4.70
C LYS A 116 -6.15 -12.23 3.26
N LEU A 117 -6.38 -11.43 2.23
CA LEU A 117 -5.95 -11.81 0.89
C LEU A 117 -4.45 -11.65 0.74
N THR A 118 -3.82 -12.59 0.05
CA THR A 118 -2.37 -12.64 -0.18
C THR A 118 -1.99 -12.65 -1.66
N ASP A 119 -2.99 -12.63 -2.54
CA ASP A 119 -2.83 -12.54 -4.00
C ASP A 119 -2.49 -11.11 -4.49
N GLY A 120 -2.20 -10.96 -5.76
CA GLY A 120 -2.00 -9.65 -6.39
C GLY A 120 -0.54 -9.20 -6.51
N LYS A 121 0.43 -9.91 -5.93
CA LYS A 121 1.87 -9.55 -6.07
C LYS A 121 2.36 -9.63 -7.52
N GLU A 122 1.92 -10.62 -8.28
CA GLU A 122 2.26 -10.72 -9.71
C GLU A 122 1.55 -9.64 -10.55
N GLN A 123 0.33 -9.27 -10.17
CA GLN A 123 -0.38 -8.14 -10.76
C GLN A 123 0.40 -6.82 -10.54
N LEU A 124 0.87 -6.57 -9.33
CA LEU A 124 1.72 -5.43 -9.00
C LEU A 124 2.98 -5.38 -9.87
N LYS A 125 3.70 -6.50 -9.98
CA LYS A 125 4.91 -6.59 -10.82
C LYS A 125 4.61 -6.27 -12.28
N SER A 126 3.50 -6.79 -12.80
CA SER A 126 3.04 -6.48 -14.15
C SER A 126 2.75 -4.99 -14.33
N TYR A 127 2.17 -4.33 -13.34
CA TYR A 127 1.91 -2.89 -13.36
C TYR A 127 3.20 -2.08 -13.35
N CYS A 128 4.16 -2.45 -12.49
CA CYS A 128 5.48 -1.80 -12.48
C CYS A 128 6.21 -1.95 -13.81
N ASN A 129 6.12 -3.12 -14.44
CA ASN A 129 6.72 -3.35 -15.75
C ASN A 129 6.06 -2.51 -16.85
N ALA A 130 4.73 -2.47 -16.89
CA ALA A 130 3.98 -1.72 -17.91
C ALA A 130 4.20 -0.20 -17.80
N THR A 131 4.35 0.31 -16.58
CA THR A 131 4.52 1.76 -16.32
C THR A 131 5.98 2.22 -16.26
N GLY A 132 6.91 1.28 -16.10
CA GLY A 132 8.31 1.59 -15.82
C GLY A 132 8.58 2.03 -14.38
N ALA A 133 7.60 1.94 -13.48
CA ALA A 133 7.77 2.33 -12.07
C ALA A 133 8.88 1.50 -11.40
N PRO A 134 9.86 2.15 -10.75
CA PRO A 134 10.96 1.44 -10.11
C PRO A 134 10.56 0.76 -8.80
N ILE A 135 9.46 1.16 -8.16
CA ILE A 135 9.04 0.65 -6.86
C ILE A 135 7.62 0.11 -6.94
N GLY A 136 7.42 -1.08 -6.39
CA GLY A 136 6.13 -1.68 -6.18
C GLY A 136 5.85 -1.94 -4.70
N VAL A 137 4.63 -1.67 -4.26
CA VAL A 137 4.15 -1.98 -2.90
C VAL A 137 2.90 -2.83 -3.00
N TRP A 138 2.89 -3.92 -2.30
CA TRP A 138 1.71 -4.73 -2.05
C TRP A 138 1.35 -4.68 -0.58
N THR A 139 0.07 -4.47 -0.27
CA THR A 139 -0.41 -4.55 1.12
C THR A 139 -1.88 -4.96 1.18
N ASN A 140 -2.24 -5.71 2.22
CA ASN A 140 -3.62 -6.00 2.59
C ASN A 140 -4.02 -5.33 3.92
N GLY A 141 -3.16 -4.42 4.41
CA GLY A 141 -3.36 -3.70 5.67
C GLY A 141 -2.83 -4.43 6.91
N GLU A 142 -2.58 -5.74 6.83
CA GLU A 142 -1.90 -6.53 7.87
C GLU A 142 -0.44 -6.76 7.51
N GLN A 143 -0.19 -6.96 6.22
CA GLN A 143 1.11 -7.30 5.67
C GLN A 143 1.48 -6.30 4.58
N ILE A 144 2.76 -6.08 4.42
CA ILE A 144 3.31 -5.25 3.37
C ILE A 144 4.52 -5.93 2.75
N SER A 145 4.66 -5.79 1.44
CA SER A 145 5.87 -6.18 0.70
C SER A 145 6.25 -5.04 -0.22
N CYS A 146 7.50 -4.61 -0.16
CA CYS A 146 8.06 -3.56 -0.98
C CYS A 146 9.10 -4.14 -1.92
N TYR A 147 9.07 -3.73 -3.18
CA TYR A 147 9.93 -4.23 -4.23
C TYR A 147 10.61 -3.11 -4.98
N ASN A 148 11.91 -3.27 -5.22
CA ASN A 148 12.66 -2.49 -6.19
C ASN A 148 12.73 -3.29 -7.51
N ARG A 149 12.21 -2.73 -8.59
CA ARG A 149 12.29 -3.31 -9.93
C ARG A 149 13.67 -3.01 -10.54
N LYS A 150 14.52 -4.02 -10.62
CA LYS A 150 15.86 -3.91 -11.26
C LYS A 150 15.75 -4.02 -12.78
N ASP A 151 14.93 -4.96 -13.26
CA ASP A 151 14.57 -5.15 -14.66
C ASP A 151 13.18 -5.78 -14.76
N PRO A 152 12.60 -5.98 -15.94
CA PRO A 152 11.26 -6.55 -16.10
C PRO A 152 11.04 -7.91 -15.43
N ASN A 153 12.10 -8.70 -15.25
CA ASN A 153 12.00 -10.05 -14.70
C ASN A 153 12.54 -10.17 -13.27
N PHE A 154 13.14 -9.12 -12.75
CA PHE A 154 13.79 -9.16 -11.45
C PHE A 154 13.34 -8.04 -10.52
N PHE A 155 12.64 -8.44 -9.46
CA PHE A 155 12.18 -7.59 -8.37
C PHE A 155 12.89 -7.98 -7.08
N GLU A 156 13.74 -7.08 -6.61
CA GLU A 156 14.41 -7.21 -5.32
C GLU A 156 13.48 -6.73 -4.21
N GLU A 157 13.32 -7.54 -3.18
CA GLU A 157 12.55 -7.14 -2.02
C GLU A 157 13.37 -6.13 -1.20
N ILE A 158 12.74 -5.02 -0.80
CA ILE A 158 13.35 -3.95 0.01
C ILE A 158 12.59 -3.80 1.34
N SER A 159 13.27 -3.28 2.36
CA SER A 159 12.71 -3.14 3.72
C SER A 159 11.50 -2.22 3.74
N ASP A 160 11.58 -1.10 3.01
CA ASP A 160 10.55 -0.07 2.97
C ASP A 160 10.66 0.75 1.68
N ILE A 161 9.75 1.69 1.46
CA ILE A 161 9.82 2.68 0.39
C ILE A 161 10.55 3.95 0.86
N PRO A 162 11.20 4.71 -0.04
CA PRO A 162 11.82 5.98 0.34
C PRO A 162 10.78 6.99 0.78
N LYS A 163 11.13 7.85 1.74
CA LYS A 163 10.38 9.08 2.02
C LYS A 163 10.46 10.03 0.82
N ALA A 164 9.55 10.98 0.73
CA ALA A 164 9.51 11.95 -0.37
C ALA A 164 10.81 12.79 -0.51
N THR A 165 11.59 12.88 0.56
CA THR A 165 12.90 13.57 0.64
C THR A 165 14.10 12.65 0.41
N GLN A 166 13.90 11.32 0.38
CA GLN A 166 14.94 10.31 0.20
C GLN A 166 14.99 9.83 -1.26
N LYS A 167 16.14 9.27 -1.65
CA LYS A 167 16.31 8.55 -2.90
C LYS A 167 16.16 7.05 -2.65
N LEU A 168 15.79 6.31 -3.69
CA LEU A 168 15.70 4.85 -3.63
C LEU A 168 17.05 4.22 -3.23
N SER A 169 18.18 4.78 -3.70
CA SER A 169 19.53 4.33 -3.34
C SER A 169 19.82 4.35 -1.84
N ASP A 170 19.12 5.21 -1.10
CA ASP A 170 19.39 5.40 0.32
C ASP A 170 18.84 4.23 1.15
N ILE A 171 17.88 3.49 0.60
CA ILE A 171 17.20 2.37 1.28
C ILE A 171 17.53 0.97 0.71
N ILE A 172 18.06 0.88 -0.51
CA ILE A 172 18.34 -0.42 -1.18
C ILE A 172 19.31 -1.28 -0.38
N ASN A 173 20.25 -0.65 0.30
CA ASN A 173 21.31 -1.33 1.06
C ASN A 173 20.97 -1.49 2.55
N GLU A 174 19.79 -1.06 2.99
CA GLU A 174 19.38 -1.27 4.39
C GLU A 174 19.07 -2.75 4.63
N LYS A 175 19.66 -3.30 5.67
CA LYS A 175 19.33 -4.65 6.13
C LYS A 175 17.93 -4.67 6.75
N PHE A 176 17.19 -5.73 6.49
CA PHE A 176 15.88 -5.92 7.11
C PHE A 176 15.98 -6.01 8.63
N THR A 177 15.17 -5.22 9.31
CA THR A 177 15.03 -5.30 10.76
C THR A 177 14.02 -6.38 11.16
N TYR A 178 13.98 -6.72 12.45
CA TYR A 178 12.97 -7.63 12.99
C TYR A 178 11.53 -7.10 12.78
N GLU A 179 11.34 -5.77 12.86
CA GLU A 179 10.05 -5.15 12.61
C GLU A 179 9.64 -5.23 11.13
N ASP A 180 10.59 -5.09 10.22
CA ASP A 180 10.33 -5.29 8.77
C ASP A 180 9.89 -6.72 8.50
N LEU A 181 10.50 -7.70 9.16
CA LEU A 181 10.14 -9.11 9.03
C LEU A 181 8.73 -9.40 9.55
N LYS A 182 8.27 -8.72 10.61
CA LYS A 182 6.89 -8.84 11.10
C LYS A 182 5.86 -8.34 10.08
N ARG A 183 6.19 -7.33 9.28
CA ARG A 183 5.32 -6.77 8.23
C ARG A 183 5.23 -7.63 6.99
N LYS A 184 6.16 -8.59 6.83
CA LYS A 184 6.21 -9.47 5.66
C LYS A 184 5.23 -10.63 5.76
N ASP A 185 4.96 -11.21 4.61
CA ASP A 185 4.08 -12.37 4.45
C ASP A 185 4.55 -13.56 5.29
N LYS A 186 3.70 -14.04 6.20
CA LYS A 186 4.05 -15.01 7.25
C LYS A 186 4.48 -16.40 6.76
N ILE A 187 4.20 -16.77 5.52
CA ILE A 187 4.18 -18.21 5.18
C ILE A 187 5.48 -18.74 4.56
N SER A 188 6.22 -18.00 3.77
CA SER A 188 7.43 -18.54 3.12
C SER A 188 8.69 -17.72 3.34
N THR A 189 8.57 -16.42 3.38
CA THR A 189 9.71 -15.51 3.40
C THR A 189 10.29 -15.35 4.81
N GLN A 190 9.46 -15.38 5.84
CA GLN A 190 9.89 -15.22 7.25
C GLN A 190 10.85 -16.33 7.70
N LYS A 191 10.58 -17.60 7.35
CA LYS A 191 11.46 -18.72 7.74
C LYS A 191 12.82 -18.65 7.05
N LYS A 192 12.89 -18.21 5.80
CA LYS A 192 14.16 -18.06 5.06
C LYS A 192 14.95 -16.85 5.55
N SER A 193 14.30 -15.71 5.76
CA SER A 193 14.96 -14.47 6.20
C SER A 193 15.43 -14.53 7.66
N LEU A 194 14.66 -15.16 8.57
CA LEU A 194 15.10 -15.43 9.94
C LEU A 194 16.33 -16.35 9.98
N ARG A 195 16.34 -17.41 9.17
CA ARG A 195 17.50 -18.31 9.07
C ARG A 195 18.74 -17.61 8.52
N SER A 196 18.56 -16.71 7.56
CA SER A 196 19.66 -15.91 7.01
C SER A 196 20.22 -14.93 8.05
N LEU A 197 19.36 -14.23 8.78
CA LEU A 197 19.75 -13.32 9.88
C LEU A 197 20.47 -14.04 11.01
N ILE A 198 19.97 -15.21 11.45
CA ILE A 198 20.62 -16.01 12.48
C ILE A 198 22.02 -16.45 12.03
N LYS A 199 22.16 -16.83 10.76
CA LYS A 199 23.44 -17.27 10.18
C LYS A 199 24.46 -16.13 9.99
N GLU A 200 24.00 -14.89 9.93
CA GLU A 200 24.88 -13.70 9.88
C GLU A 200 25.29 -13.18 11.27
N MET A 201 24.64 -13.70 12.33
CA MET A 201 24.93 -13.36 13.72
C MET A 201 25.84 -14.40 14.43
N GLU A 202 26.04 -15.58 13.82
CA GLU A 202 26.99 -16.61 14.22
C GLU A 202 28.36 -16.40 13.52
#